data_67fe763ac5904d13629aa2773dac63d5
#
_entry.id   67fe763ac5904d13629aa2773dac63d5
#
_cell.length_a   1.000
_cell.length_b   1.000
_cell.length_c   1.000
_cell.angle_alpha   90.00
_cell.angle_beta   90.00
_cell.angle_gamma   90.00
#
_symmetry.space_group_name_H-M   'P 1'
#
loop_
_entity.id
_entity.type
_entity.pdbx_description
1 polymer ?
#
loop_
_entity_poly.entity_id
_entity_poly.type
_entity_poly.pdbx_seq_one_letter_code
_entity_poly.pdbx_strand_id
1 'polypeptide(L)'
;MKHYILYNPLAGHGAPHEKLSKLKSYLSGECVELDVTKIESYATLLENLDKDDDIIISGGDGTLNRFVNSVDVEIIHNDILYYASGSGNDFLYDIGGEVDSAPVKVNQYLVNLPTVTVKGKTYRFLNGIGFGIDGYCCEVGDKLKAEGKSVNYTGIAIKGLLFNFKPSNATVNVDGKEYSFKKVWIAPTMNGRFYGGGMMPTPEQDRLGDGSVSFMAFHGSGKLKTLMVFPSLFKGEHVKHTEMVTVIKGRRITVTFDSPCALQIDGETILDVTSYTVNANER
;
A
#
# COMPACT_ATOMS: atom_id res chain seq x y z
N MET A 1 -4.54 17.42 27.05
CA MET A 1 -4.40 16.38 26.01
C MET A 1 -5.70 16.32 25.23
N LYS A 2 -5.65 16.57 23.93
CA LYS A 2 -6.76 16.44 22.99
C LYS A 2 -6.39 15.34 21.99
N HIS A 3 -7.41 14.67 21.48
CA HIS A 3 -7.30 13.68 20.42
C HIS A 3 -7.80 14.29 19.10
N TYR A 4 -6.89 14.57 18.16
CA TYR A 4 -7.24 15.08 16.84
C TYR A 4 -7.54 13.91 15.92
N ILE A 5 -8.81 13.60 15.73
CA ILE A 5 -9.26 12.47 14.91
C ILE A 5 -9.43 12.91 13.46
N LEU A 6 -8.47 12.53 12.61
CA LEU A 6 -8.50 12.75 11.17
C LEU A 6 -9.26 11.60 10.52
N TYR A 7 -10.54 11.79 10.27
CA TYR A 7 -11.38 10.73 9.73
C TYR A 7 -11.69 10.94 8.24
N ASN A 8 -11.77 9.82 7.51
CA ASN A 8 -12.17 9.82 6.11
C ASN A 8 -13.65 9.40 6.01
N PRO A 9 -14.57 10.32 5.67
CA PRO A 9 -16.01 10.01 5.56
C PRO A 9 -16.31 9.03 4.42
N LEU A 10 -15.39 8.86 3.47
CA LEU A 10 -15.53 7.96 2.32
C LEU A 10 -14.98 6.55 2.60
N ALA A 11 -14.32 6.33 3.75
CA ALA A 11 -13.80 5.02 4.11
C ALA A 11 -14.90 4.08 4.64
N GLY A 12 -14.71 2.77 4.41
CA GLY A 12 -15.48 1.73 5.11
C GLY A 12 -16.96 1.66 4.79
N HIS A 13 -17.36 1.83 3.52
CA HIS A 13 -18.74 1.61 3.05
C HIS A 13 -19.83 2.49 3.70
N GLY A 14 -19.48 3.68 4.18
CA GLY A 14 -20.47 4.72 4.49
C GLY A 14 -21.06 4.71 5.90
N ALA A 15 -20.38 4.13 6.89
CA ALA A 15 -20.78 4.24 8.30
C ALA A 15 -19.72 5.00 9.16
N PRO A 16 -19.31 6.24 8.77
CA PRO A 16 -18.24 6.94 9.48
C PRO A 16 -18.62 7.27 10.92
N HIS A 17 -19.88 7.60 11.21
CA HIS A 17 -20.35 7.97 12.56
C HIS A 17 -20.30 6.80 13.54
N GLU A 18 -20.65 5.59 13.13
CA GLU A 18 -20.59 4.41 13.99
C GLU A 18 -19.13 4.07 14.34
N LYS A 19 -18.23 4.10 13.35
CA LYS A 19 -16.81 3.86 13.56
C LYS A 19 -16.16 4.94 14.43
N LEU A 20 -16.51 6.21 14.25
CA LEU A 20 -16.06 7.29 15.12
C LEU A 20 -16.57 7.14 16.56
N SER A 21 -17.83 6.75 16.72
CA SER A 21 -18.41 6.48 18.06
C SER A 21 -17.66 5.34 18.77
N LYS A 22 -17.35 4.26 18.04
CA LYS A 22 -16.56 3.16 18.56
C LYS A 22 -15.13 3.57 18.89
N LEU A 23 -14.46 4.32 18.01
CA LEU A 23 -13.12 4.86 18.26
C LEU A 23 -13.10 5.68 19.54
N LYS A 24 -14.06 6.61 19.71
CA LYS A 24 -14.14 7.45 20.90
C LYS A 24 -14.33 6.66 22.19
N SER A 25 -14.95 5.48 22.16
CA SER A 25 -15.10 4.64 23.34
C SER A 25 -13.78 4.09 23.87
N TYR A 26 -12.71 4.12 23.08
CA TYR A 26 -11.36 3.75 23.51
C TYR A 26 -10.55 4.94 24.06
N LEU A 27 -11.05 6.18 23.90
CA LEU A 27 -10.32 7.39 24.22
C LEU A 27 -10.86 8.03 25.50
N SER A 28 -10.01 8.72 26.23
CA SER A 28 -10.37 9.52 27.41
C SER A 28 -9.86 10.94 27.19
N GLY A 29 -10.77 11.91 27.20
CA GLY A 29 -10.43 13.32 26.98
C GLY A 29 -11.24 13.98 25.88
N GLU A 30 -10.79 15.16 25.46
CA GLU A 30 -11.42 15.93 24.41
C GLU A 30 -11.07 15.37 23.04
N CYS A 31 -12.06 15.13 22.18
CA CYS A 31 -11.87 14.68 20.80
C CYS A 31 -12.24 15.80 19.82
N VAL A 32 -11.32 16.15 18.94
CA VAL A 32 -11.51 17.10 17.84
C VAL A 32 -11.61 16.31 16.53
N GLU A 33 -12.79 16.27 15.93
CA GLU A 33 -13.01 15.55 14.68
C GLU A 33 -12.72 16.42 13.46
N LEU A 34 -11.86 15.92 12.57
CA LEU A 34 -11.44 16.59 11.35
C LEU A 34 -11.67 15.70 10.14
N ASP A 35 -12.53 16.16 9.24
CA ASP A 35 -12.78 15.52 7.96
C ASP A 35 -11.58 15.74 7.03
N VAL A 36 -10.84 14.66 6.68
CA VAL A 36 -9.63 14.74 5.85
C VAL A 36 -9.90 15.26 4.44
N THR A 37 -11.14 15.23 3.98
CA THR A 37 -11.52 15.79 2.67
C THR A 37 -11.65 17.32 2.68
N LYS A 38 -11.65 17.93 3.88
CA LYS A 38 -11.81 19.37 4.10
C LYS A 38 -10.56 20.03 4.70
N ILE A 39 -9.52 19.26 4.98
CA ILE A 39 -8.26 19.81 5.49
C ILE A 39 -7.56 20.53 4.36
N GLU A 40 -7.45 21.87 4.46
CA GLU A 40 -6.76 22.72 3.50
C GLU A 40 -5.23 22.65 3.68
N SER A 41 -4.76 22.59 4.93
CA SER A 41 -3.34 22.54 5.27
C SER A 41 -3.08 21.69 6.50
N TYR A 42 -2.35 20.61 6.33
CA TYR A 42 -1.84 19.82 7.45
C TYR A 42 -0.78 20.58 8.25
N ALA A 43 0.01 21.46 7.63
CA ALA A 43 1.01 22.28 8.33
C ALA A 43 0.34 23.14 9.40
N THR A 44 -0.74 23.83 9.04
CA THR A 44 -1.52 24.66 9.99
C THR A 44 -2.13 23.82 11.11
N LEU A 45 -2.57 22.60 10.82
CA LEU A 45 -3.05 21.68 11.87
C LEU A 45 -1.94 21.34 12.85
N LEU A 46 -0.76 20.96 12.36
CA LEU A 46 0.37 20.55 13.17
C LEU A 46 0.93 21.69 14.03
N GLU A 47 0.93 22.93 13.52
CA GLU A 47 1.36 24.13 14.27
C GLU A 47 0.44 24.44 15.47
N ASN A 48 -0.81 23.99 15.46
CA ASN A 48 -1.80 24.22 16.51
C ASN A 48 -1.90 23.07 17.54
N LEU A 49 -1.08 22.04 17.42
CA LEU A 49 -1.05 20.93 18.38
C LEU A 49 -0.26 21.31 19.62
N ASP A 50 -0.84 21.07 20.79
CA ASP A 50 -0.10 21.09 22.03
C ASP A 50 0.81 19.84 22.13
N LYS A 51 1.86 19.94 22.92
CA LYS A 51 2.88 18.87 23.07
C LYS A 51 2.28 17.52 23.53
N ASP A 52 1.21 17.56 24.31
CA ASP A 52 0.57 16.39 24.91
C ASP A 52 -0.65 15.90 24.09
N ASP A 53 -0.93 16.52 22.93
CA ASP A 53 -2.00 16.09 22.05
C ASP A 53 -1.55 14.93 21.16
N ASP A 54 -2.49 14.16 20.65
CA ASP A 54 -2.22 13.11 19.67
C ASP A 54 -3.01 13.28 18.37
N ILE A 55 -2.55 12.60 17.35
CA ILE A 55 -3.16 12.55 16.02
C ILE A 55 -3.67 11.13 15.81
N ILE A 56 -4.95 10.97 15.57
CA ILE A 56 -5.55 9.66 15.27
C ILE A 56 -6.00 9.62 13.82
N ILE A 57 -5.36 8.81 13.00
CA ILE A 57 -5.76 8.59 11.60
C ILE A 57 -6.86 7.51 11.59
N SER A 58 -8.10 7.91 11.33
CA SER A 58 -9.23 6.99 11.21
C SER A 58 -9.61 6.80 9.74
N GLY A 59 -9.19 5.68 9.16
CA GLY A 59 -9.38 5.41 7.74
C GLY A 59 -8.81 4.06 7.32
N GLY A 60 -8.71 3.83 6.01
CA GLY A 60 -7.98 2.69 5.43
C GLY A 60 -6.54 3.08 5.08
N ASP A 61 -5.81 2.11 4.48
CA ASP A 61 -4.42 2.28 4.04
C ASP A 61 -4.22 3.53 3.16
N GLY A 62 -5.16 3.81 2.25
CA GLY A 62 -5.12 5.01 1.40
C GLY A 62 -5.25 6.33 2.19
N THR A 63 -5.96 6.35 3.32
CA THR A 63 -6.04 7.54 4.18
C THR A 63 -4.69 7.78 4.87
N LEU A 64 -4.08 6.73 5.38
CA LEU A 64 -2.76 6.78 6.01
C LEU A 64 -1.69 7.15 4.98
N ASN A 65 -1.73 6.57 3.77
CA ASN A 65 -0.81 6.92 2.67
C ASN A 65 -0.92 8.40 2.28
N ARG A 66 -2.14 8.92 2.17
CA ARG A 66 -2.34 10.35 1.88
C ARG A 66 -1.76 11.24 2.97
N PHE A 67 -1.94 10.88 4.24
CA PHE A 67 -1.36 11.62 5.36
C PHE A 67 0.16 11.70 5.24
N VAL A 68 0.88 10.57 5.10
CA VAL A 68 2.35 10.56 5.03
C VAL A 68 2.93 11.23 3.78
N ASN A 69 2.14 11.38 2.73
CA ASN A 69 2.51 12.15 1.54
C ASN A 69 2.16 13.64 1.62
N SER A 70 1.35 14.04 2.63
CA SER A 70 0.92 15.44 2.83
C SER A 70 1.72 16.15 3.92
N VAL A 71 2.44 15.40 4.77
CA VAL A 71 3.21 15.94 5.90
C VAL A 71 4.62 15.38 5.91
N ASP A 72 5.53 16.11 6.56
CA ASP A 72 6.80 15.54 6.95
C ASP A 72 6.65 14.89 8.34
N VAL A 73 6.46 13.57 8.35
CA VAL A 73 6.21 12.80 9.59
C VAL A 73 7.42 12.81 10.53
N GLU A 74 8.62 13.10 10.03
CA GLU A 74 9.85 13.10 10.83
C GLU A 74 9.93 14.29 11.80
N ILE A 75 9.22 15.38 11.49
CA ILE A 75 9.13 16.55 12.37
C ILE A 75 7.98 16.49 13.37
N ILE A 76 7.12 15.48 13.29
CA ILE A 76 5.97 15.33 14.17
C ILE A 76 6.42 14.64 15.47
N HIS A 77 6.37 15.36 16.58
CA HIS A 77 6.74 14.85 17.90
C HIS A 77 5.58 14.24 18.68
N ASN A 78 4.35 14.53 18.26
CA ASN A 78 3.13 14.00 18.83
C ASN A 78 2.95 12.52 18.52
N ASP A 79 2.20 11.82 19.35
CA ASP A 79 1.84 10.44 19.05
C ASP A 79 0.90 10.39 17.85
N ILE A 80 1.23 9.54 16.87
CA ILE A 80 0.39 9.25 15.73
C ILE A 80 -0.19 7.86 15.96
N LEU A 81 -1.51 7.80 16.07
CA LEU A 81 -2.27 6.58 16.27
C LEU A 81 -3.04 6.24 14.99
N TYR A 82 -3.20 4.97 14.71
CA TYR A 82 -3.97 4.49 13.55
C TYR A 82 -5.15 3.64 14.02
N TYR A 83 -6.34 4.01 13.56
CA TYR A 83 -7.58 3.27 13.73
C TYR A 83 -8.07 2.83 12.36
N ALA A 84 -7.83 1.56 12.02
CA ALA A 84 -8.16 1.02 10.72
C ALA A 84 -9.68 0.86 10.56
N SER A 85 -10.23 1.59 9.62
CA SER A 85 -11.66 1.56 9.29
C SER A 85 -11.94 1.31 7.81
N GLY A 86 -10.89 0.98 7.03
CA GLY A 86 -10.94 0.65 5.62
C GLY A 86 -11.36 -0.80 5.35
N SER A 87 -11.32 -1.20 4.07
CA SER A 87 -11.69 -2.56 3.63
C SER A 87 -10.50 -3.52 3.59
N GLY A 88 -9.28 -3.05 3.30
CA GLY A 88 -8.07 -3.87 3.15
C GLY A 88 -7.32 -4.02 4.46
N ASN A 89 -6.96 -2.90 5.07
CA ASN A 89 -6.21 -2.81 6.34
C ASN A 89 -4.89 -3.59 6.34
N ASP A 90 -4.22 -3.66 5.17
CA ASP A 90 -2.99 -4.42 4.96
C ASP A 90 -1.86 -3.94 5.88
N PHE A 91 -1.75 -2.61 6.08
CA PHE A 91 -0.80 -2.01 7.01
C PHE A 91 -1.04 -2.47 8.45
N LEU A 92 -2.30 -2.45 8.92
CA LEU A 92 -2.64 -2.87 10.29
C LEU A 92 -2.26 -4.33 10.53
N TYR A 93 -2.62 -5.23 9.61
CA TYR A 93 -2.28 -6.66 9.72
C TYR A 93 -0.78 -6.89 9.70
N ASP A 94 -0.04 -6.11 8.91
CA ASP A 94 1.41 -6.25 8.81
C ASP A 94 2.13 -5.89 10.12
N ILE A 95 1.62 -4.91 10.87
CA ILE A 95 2.16 -4.52 12.18
C ILE A 95 1.58 -5.34 13.34
N GLY A 96 0.78 -6.38 13.05
CA GLY A 96 0.20 -7.27 14.07
C GLY A 96 -1.01 -6.68 14.82
N GLY A 97 -1.65 -5.65 14.27
CA GLY A 97 -2.87 -5.07 14.84
C GLY A 97 -4.13 -5.81 14.39
N GLU A 98 -5.23 -5.56 15.10
CA GLU A 98 -6.54 -6.14 14.83
C GLU A 98 -7.55 -5.03 14.51
N VAL A 99 -8.44 -5.32 13.55
CA VAL A 99 -9.56 -4.43 13.23
C VAL A 99 -10.52 -4.36 14.41
N ASP A 100 -11.13 -3.19 14.58
CA ASP A 100 -12.10 -2.96 15.68
C ASP A 100 -11.52 -3.02 17.10
N SER A 101 -10.20 -2.96 17.24
CA SER A 101 -9.47 -2.78 18.51
C SER A 101 -9.16 -1.30 18.80
N ALA A 102 -8.56 -1.03 19.93
CA ALA A 102 -8.06 0.32 20.26
C ALA A 102 -7.06 0.81 19.20
N PRO A 103 -6.96 2.14 18.95
CA PRO A 103 -6.01 2.68 17.99
C PRO A 103 -4.55 2.34 18.38
N VAL A 104 -3.72 2.04 17.38
CA VAL A 104 -2.35 1.58 17.56
C VAL A 104 -1.38 2.71 17.26
N LYS A 105 -0.38 2.92 18.11
CA LYS A 105 0.70 3.90 17.87
C LYS A 105 1.57 3.45 16.70
N VAL A 106 1.76 4.35 15.72
CA VAL A 106 2.38 3.99 14.44
C VAL A 106 3.60 4.85 14.06
N ASN A 107 4.03 5.81 14.89
CA ASN A 107 5.14 6.70 14.57
C ASN A 107 6.36 5.97 13.99
N GLN A 108 6.81 4.88 14.64
CA GLN A 108 8.00 4.11 14.21
C GLN A 108 7.87 3.50 12.80
N TYR A 109 6.66 3.29 12.32
CA TYR A 109 6.39 2.70 11.00
C TYR A 109 6.27 3.75 9.90
N LEU A 110 6.11 5.02 10.26
CA LEU A 110 5.88 6.12 9.32
C LEU A 110 7.15 6.93 9.03
N VAL A 111 8.17 6.81 9.87
CA VAL A 111 9.49 7.43 9.62
C VAL A 111 10.31 6.59 8.63
N ASN A 112 11.17 7.25 7.86
CA ASN A 112 12.04 6.58 6.88
C ASN A 112 11.30 5.70 5.87
N LEU A 113 10.07 6.09 5.47
CA LEU A 113 9.34 5.38 4.44
C LEU A 113 10.11 5.38 3.12
N PRO A 114 10.13 4.25 2.40
CA PRO A 114 10.71 4.21 1.08
C PRO A 114 9.93 5.11 0.11
N THR A 115 10.64 5.57 -0.91
CA THR A 115 10.08 6.44 -1.94
C THR A 115 10.08 5.73 -3.29
N VAL A 116 9.12 6.08 -4.14
CA VAL A 116 9.08 5.69 -5.55
C VAL A 116 9.06 6.92 -6.43
N THR A 117 9.93 6.93 -7.42
CA THR A 117 9.94 7.95 -8.48
C THR A 117 9.38 7.35 -9.76
N VAL A 118 8.31 7.96 -10.27
CA VAL A 118 7.63 7.58 -11.51
C VAL A 118 7.18 8.82 -12.26
N LYS A 119 7.40 8.87 -13.58
CA LYS A 119 7.06 10.03 -14.44
C LYS A 119 7.56 11.37 -13.86
N GLY A 120 8.74 11.38 -13.23
CA GLY A 120 9.35 12.60 -12.65
C GLY A 120 8.74 13.07 -11.33
N LYS A 121 7.80 12.33 -10.75
CA LYS A 121 7.24 12.60 -9.42
C LYS A 121 7.67 11.55 -8.43
N THR A 122 7.86 11.95 -7.17
CA THR A 122 8.28 11.06 -6.08
C THR A 122 7.17 11.00 -5.03
N TYR A 123 6.87 9.79 -4.58
CA TYR A 123 5.86 9.48 -3.57
C TYR A 123 6.46 8.59 -2.49
N ARG A 124 6.03 8.76 -1.23
CA ARG A 124 6.25 7.76 -0.19
C ARG A 124 5.21 6.65 -0.33
N PHE A 125 5.56 5.43 0.04
CA PHE A 125 4.59 4.33 0.10
C PHE A 125 4.72 3.53 1.39
N LEU A 126 3.57 3.06 1.88
CA LEU A 126 3.44 2.31 3.13
C LEU A 126 3.65 0.81 2.94
N ASN A 127 2.87 0.22 2.05
CA ASN A 127 2.78 -1.24 1.87
C ASN A 127 3.56 -1.69 0.65
N GLY A 128 3.20 -1.19 -0.52
CA GLY A 128 3.86 -1.62 -1.74
C GLY A 128 3.37 -0.95 -3.01
N ILE A 129 4.15 -1.22 -4.05
CA ILE A 129 3.93 -0.77 -5.40
C ILE A 129 3.68 -2.01 -6.24
N GLY A 130 2.68 -1.98 -7.09
CA GLY A 130 2.35 -3.11 -7.93
C GLY A 130 2.39 -2.80 -9.42
N PHE A 131 3.06 -3.67 -10.16
CA PHE A 131 3.16 -3.65 -11.62
C PHE A 131 2.65 -5.00 -12.18
N GLY A 132 1.91 -4.96 -13.29
CA GLY A 132 1.33 -6.16 -13.87
C GLY A 132 -0.16 -6.29 -13.61
N ILE A 133 -0.64 -7.49 -13.22
CA ILE A 133 -2.07 -7.75 -13.03
C ILE A 133 -2.70 -6.90 -11.93
N ASP A 134 -1.98 -6.52 -10.91
CA ASP A 134 -2.48 -5.67 -9.82
C ASP A 134 -2.70 -4.22 -10.28
N GLY A 135 -1.78 -3.64 -11.04
CA GLY A 135 -2.00 -2.35 -11.70
C GLY A 135 -3.22 -2.38 -12.63
N TYR A 136 -3.35 -3.46 -13.41
CA TYR A 136 -4.54 -3.71 -14.24
C TYR A 136 -5.82 -3.78 -13.38
N CYS A 137 -5.79 -4.46 -12.24
CA CYS A 137 -6.94 -4.55 -11.36
C CYS A 137 -7.35 -3.19 -10.78
N CYS A 138 -6.38 -2.35 -10.42
CA CYS A 138 -6.64 -0.99 -9.94
C CYS A 138 -7.24 -0.13 -11.07
N GLU A 139 -6.68 -0.17 -12.27
CA GLU A 139 -7.22 0.56 -13.43
C GLU A 139 -8.67 0.18 -13.74
N VAL A 140 -8.99 -1.12 -13.76
CA VAL A 140 -10.37 -1.60 -14.01
C VAL A 140 -11.28 -1.23 -12.84
N GLY A 141 -10.78 -1.34 -11.61
CA GLY A 141 -11.52 -0.96 -10.40
C GLY A 141 -11.89 0.52 -10.41
N ASP A 142 -10.98 1.39 -10.79
CA ASP A 142 -11.24 2.84 -10.85
C ASP A 142 -12.25 3.20 -11.94
N LYS A 143 -12.20 2.53 -13.09
CA LYS A 143 -13.24 2.69 -14.13
C LYS A 143 -14.62 2.27 -13.61
N LEU A 144 -14.71 1.14 -12.90
CA LEU A 144 -15.99 0.68 -12.33
C LEU A 144 -16.51 1.65 -11.25
N LYS A 145 -15.63 2.17 -10.38
CA LYS A 145 -16.01 3.19 -9.38
C LYS A 145 -16.54 4.45 -10.04
N ALA A 146 -15.87 4.94 -11.09
CA ALA A 146 -16.30 6.11 -11.85
C ALA A 146 -17.69 5.92 -12.51
N GLU A 147 -18.05 4.67 -12.84
CA GLU A 147 -19.37 4.29 -13.34
C GLU A 147 -20.41 4.02 -12.22
N GLY A 148 -20.06 4.22 -10.95
CA GLY A 148 -20.92 3.95 -9.79
C GLY A 148 -21.16 2.47 -9.51
N LYS A 149 -20.30 1.57 -10.03
CA LYS A 149 -20.42 0.12 -9.86
C LYS A 149 -19.60 -0.38 -8.67
N SER A 150 -20.03 -1.48 -8.07
CA SER A 150 -19.26 -2.18 -7.05
C SER A 150 -18.01 -2.83 -7.65
N VAL A 151 -16.92 -2.85 -6.90
CA VAL A 151 -15.63 -3.40 -7.33
C VAL A 151 -15.34 -4.71 -6.60
N ASN A 152 -15.15 -5.78 -7.37
CA ASN A 152 -14.65 -7.06 -6.89
C ASN A 152 -13.26 -7.30 -7.47
N TYR A 153 -12.21 -6.91 -6.74
CA TYR A 153 -10.83 -7.02 -7.20
C TYR A 153 -10.41 -8.47 -7.49
N THR A 154 -10.84 -9.44 -6.68
CA THR A 154 -10.57 -10.86 -6.93
C THR A 154 -11.19 -11.34 -8.25
N GLY A 155 -12.43 -10.96 -8.50
CA GLY A 155 -13.11 -11.28 -9.77
C GLY A 155 -12.43 -10.62 -10.97
N ILE A 156 -11.96 -9.38 -10.83
CA ILE A 156 -11.21 -8.65 -11.86
C ILE A 156 -9.88 -9.37 -12.14
N ALA A 157 -9.14 -9.76 -11.08
CA ALA A 157 -7.87 -10.47 -11.22
C ALA A 157 -8.04 -11.82 -11.95
N ILE A 158 -9.01 -12.64 -11.55
CA ILE A 158 -9.29 -13.94 -12.19
C ILE A 158 -9.69 -13.74 -13.67
N LYS A 159 -10.60 -12.81 -13.95
CA LYS A 159 -11.02 -12.51 -15.33
C LYS A 159 -9.86 -11.92 -16.15
N GLY A 160 -9.04 -11.07 -15.53
CA GLY A 160 -7.84 -10.51 -16.13
C GLY A 160 -6.87 -11.62 -16.53
N LEU A 161 -6.49 -12.50 -15.60
CA LEU A 161 -5.58 -13.62 -15.84
C LEU A 161 -6.06 -14.56 -16.96
N LEU A 162 -7.37 -14.83 -17.02
CA LEU A 162 -7.94 -15.72 -17.99
C LEU A 162 -8.02 -15.10 -19.39
N PHE A 163 -8.46 -13.85 -19.50
CA PHE A 163 -8.92 -13.31 -20.79
C PHE A 163 -8.22 -12.05 -21.25
N ASN A 164 -8.01 -11.09 -20.35
CA ASN A 164 -7.73 -9.71 -20.74
C ASN A 164 -6.28 -9.30 -20.55
N PHE A 165 -5.61 -9.80 -19.50
CA PHE A 165 -4.24 -9.43 -19.19
C PHE A 165 -3.23 -10.26 -19.97
N LYS A 166 -2.22 -9.58 -20.52
CA LYS A 166 -1.10 -10.22 -21.21
C LYS A 166 0.17 -9.90 -20.43
N PRO A 167 0.91 -10.92 -19.97
CA PRO A 167 2.17 -10.68 -19.26
C PRO A 167 3.21 -10.05 -20.20
N SER A 168 3.95 -9.08 -19.69
CA SER A 168 5.08 -8.44 -20.37
C SER A 168 6.39 -9.02 -19.87
N ASN A 169 7.51 -8.72 -20.56
CA ASN A 169 8.82 -8.97 -19.99
C ASN A 169 9.23 -7.77 -19.13
N ALA A 170 10.12 -8.00 -18.19
CA ALA A 170 10.66 -6.96 -17.32
C ALA A 170 12.16 -7.10 -17.16
N THR A 171 12.84 -5.95 -17.09
CA THR A 171 14.21 -5.81 -16.61
C THR A 171 14.18 -5.12 -15.26
N VAL A 172 14.90 -5.67 -14.29
CA VAL A 172 14.93 -5.18 -12.92
C VAL A 172 16.37 -4.99 -12.49
N ASN A 173 16.71 -3.78 -12.09
CA ASN A 173 18.02 -3.49 -11.49
C ASN A 173 17.83 -3.37 -9.98
N VAL A 174 18.53 -4.20 -9.22
CA VAL A 174 18.56 -4.17 -7.75
C VAL A 174 19.98 -3.88 -7.31
N ASP A 175 20.22 -2.71 -6.75
CA ASP A 175 21.52 -2.28 -6.23
C ASP A 175 22.67 -2.43 -7.23
N GLY A 176 22.39 -2.14 -8.52
CA GLY A 176 23.35 -2.24 -9.63
C GLY A 176 23.41 -3.61 -10.31
N LYS A 177 22.74 -4.64 -9.75
CA LYS A 177 22.65 -5.96 -10.38
C LYS A 177 21.38 -6.07 -11.23
N GLU A 178 21.54 -6.48 -12.49
CA GLU A 178 20.44 -6.61 -13.43
C GLU A 178 19.89 -8.03 -13.50
N TYR A 179 18.56 -8.11 -13.58
CA TYR A 179 17.78 -9.33 -13.73
C TYR A 179 16.78 -9.16 -14.87
N SER A 180 16.59 -10.20 -15.67
CA SER A 180 15.61 -10.20 -16.77
C SER A 180 14.58 -11.29 -16.56
N PHE A 181 13.31 -10.92 -16.65
CA PHE A 181 12.17 -11.81 -16.45
C PHE A 181 11.29 -11.82 -17.70
N LYS A 182 10.90 -13.00 -18.14
CA LYS A 182 9.96 -13.18 -19.27
C LYS A 182 8.57 -13.53 -18.75
N LYS A 183 7.54 -13.04 -19.42
CA LYS A 183 6.13 -13.31 -19.09
C LYS A 183 5.82 -13.00 -17.62
N VAL A 184 6.07 -11.78 -17.20
CA VAL A 184 5.79 -11.30 -15.83
C VAL A 184 4.30 -11.04 -15.68
N TRP A 185 3.67 -11.74 -14.75
CA TRP A 185 2.24 -11.62 -14.43
C TRP A 185 2.00 -10.57 -13.36
N ILE A 186 2.83 -10.54 -12.33
CA ILE A 186 2.78 -9.58 -11.22
C ILE A 186 4.20 -9.29 -10.76
N ALA A 187 4.49 -8.03 -10.46
CA ALA A 187 5.81 -7.58 -10.05
C ALA A 187 5.73 -6.46 -9.01
N PRO A 188 5.34 -6.78 -7.77
CA PRO A 188 5.33 -5.80 -6.68
C PRO A 188 6.72 -5.52 -6.13
N THR A 189 6.88 -4.28 -5.63
CA THR A 189 7.98 -3.90 -4.73
C THR A 189 7.38 -3.50 -3.38
N MET A 190 7.77 -4.20 -2.32
CA MET A 190 7.10 -4.19 -1.04
C MET A 190 7.96 -3.60 0.08
N ASN A 191 7.35 -2.76 0.92
CA ASN A 191 7.89 -2.30 2.20
C ASN A 191 7.34 -3.10 3.37
N GLY A 192 6.14 -3.62 3.24
CA GLY A 192 5.50 -4.57 4.17
C GLY A 192 5.28 -5.93 3.52
N ARG A 193 4.67 -6.86 4.27
CA ARG A 193 4.33 -8.19 3.77
C ARG A 193 3.05 -8.20 2.94
N PHE A 194 2.09 -7.35 3.30
CA PHE A 194 0.72 -7.37 2.77
C PHE A 194 0.41 -6.18 1.87
N TYR A 195 -0.40 -6.41 0.85
CA TYR A 195 -1.03 -5.39 0.02
C TYR A 195 -2.25 -5.97 -0.72
N GLY A 196 -3.08 -5.10 -1.32
CA GLY A 196 -4.18 -5.50 -2.18
C GLY A 196 -5.28 -6.30 -1.49
N GLY A 197 -5.47 -6.12 -0.18
CA GLY A 197 -6.51 -6.78 0.60
C GLY A 197 -6.13 -8.19 1.05
N GLY A 198 -4.93 -8.37 1.57
CA GLY A 198 -4.45 -9.61 2.20
C GLY A 198 -3.54 -10.48 1.35
N MET A 199 -3.14 -10.07 0.16
CA MET A 199 -2.04 -10.73 -0.55
C MET A 199 -0.72 -10.51 0.18
N MET A 200 0.11 -11.54 0.25
CA MET A 200 1.41 -11.56 0.94
C MET A 200 2.54 -11.89 -0.05
N PRO A 201 2.90 -10.98 -0.97
CA PRO A 201 3.89 -11.27 -2.03
C PRO A 201 5.30 -11.51 -1.50
N THR A 202 5.66 -10.88 -0.39
CA THR A 202 6.99 -10.99 0.22
C THR A 202 6.87 -11.33 1.70
N PRO A 203 6.57 -12.60 2.05
CA PRO A 203 6.24 -13.01 3.42
C PRO A 203 7.36 -12.78 4.44
N GLU A 204 8.61 -12.70 3.97
CA GLU A 204 9.79 -12.45 4.83
C GLU A 204 10.19 -10.96 4.87
N GLN A 205 9.39 -10.06 4.27
CA GLN A 205 9.67 -8.62 4.37
C GLN A 205 9.40 -8.13 5.80
N ASP A 206 10.35 -7.39 6.33
CA ASP A 206 10.23 -6.72 7.61
C ASP A 206 10.33 -5.20 7.40
N ARG A 207 9.24 -4.48 7.65
CA ARG A 207 9.21 -3.02 7.47
C ARG A 207 10.04 -2.27 8.52
N LEU A 208 10.39 -2.90 9.63
CA LEU A 208 11.29 -2.35 10.67
C LEU A 208 12.71 -2.93 10.60
N GLY A 209 12.99 -3.79 9.62
CA GLY A 209 14.28 -4.44 9.45
C GLY A 209 15.41 -3.49 9.05
N ASP A 210 16.26 -3.96 8.14
CA ASP A 210 17.47 -3.26 7.70
C ASP A 210 17.24 -2.07 6.77
N GLY A 211 15.98 -1.68 6.56
CA GLY A 211 15.57 -0.61 5.65
C GLY A 211 15.53 -1.02 4.17
N SER A 212 15.76 -2.29 3.83
CA SER A 212 15.57 -2.78 2.46
C SER A 212 14.11 -3.00 2.12
N VAL A 213 13.78 -2.95 0.83
CA VAL A 213 12.50 -3.35 0.25
C VAL A 213 12.65 -4.66 -0.52
N SER A 214 11.55 -5.39 -0.70
CA SER A 214 11.56 -6.66 -1.45
C SER A 214 10.81 -6.51 -2.76
N PHE A 215 11.48 -6.82 -3.87
CA PHE A 215 10.86 -7.02 -5.17
C PHE A 215 10.48 -8.48 -5.34
N MET A 216 9.30 -8.75 -5.88
CA MET A 216 8.88 -10.08 -6.28
C MET A 216 8.50 -10.09 -7.78
N ALA A 217 8.95 -11.08 -8.52
CA ALA A 217 8.47 -11.38 -9.87
C ALA A 217 7.76 -12.73 -9.89
N PHE A 218 6.51 -12.74 -10.35
CA PHE A 218 5.77 -13.94 -10.70
C PHE A 218 5.79 -14.06 -12.23
N HIS A 219 6.56 -15.00 -12.78
CA HIS A 219 6.97 -14.96 -14.18
C HIS A 219 7.11 -16.34 -14.83
N GLY A 220 7.35 -16.38 -16.14
CA GLY A 220 7.75 -17.58 -16.88
C GLY A 220 6.66 -18.63 -17.09
N SER A 221 5.54 -18.52 -16.41
CA SER A 221 4.47 -19.52 -16.45
C SER A 221 3.38 -19.23 -17.50
N GLY A 222 2.65 -20.27 -17.88
CA GLY A 222 1.42 -20.14 -18.66
C GLY A 222 0.22 -19.80 -17.78
N LYS A 223 -0.86 -19.30 -18.39
CA LYS A 223 -2.10 -18.87 -17.72
C LYS A 223 -2.65 -19.86 -16.68
N LEU A 224 -2.77 -21.12 -17.06
CA LEU A 224 -3.35 -22.16 -16.18
C LEU A 224 -2.49 -22.38 -14.93
N LYS A 225 -1.16 -22.47 -15.09
CA LYS A 225 -0.26 -22.64 -13.96
C LYS A 225 -0.27 -21.41 -13.07
N THR A 226 -0.25 -20.19 -13.65
CA THR A 226 -0.38 -18.94 -12.91
C THR A 226 -1.67 -18.93 -12.08
N LEU A 227 -2.82 -19.29 -12.69
CA LEU A 227 -4.10 -19.28 -12.01
C LEU A 227 -4.17 -20.30 -10.86
N MET A 228 -3.53 -21.47 -11.01
CA MET A 228 -3.47 -22.49 -9.94
C MET A 228 -2.62 -22.04 -8.75
N VAL A 229 -1.51 -21.31 -9.00
CA VAL A 229 -0.59 -20.87 -7.95
C VAL A 229 -1.01 -19.53 -7.34
N PHE A 230 -1.72 -18.66 -8.09
CA PHE A 230 -2.10 -17.32 -7.65
C PHE A 230 -2.78 -17.26 -6.27
N PRO A 231 -3.72 -18.17 -5.89
CA PRO A 231 -4.31 -18.16 -4.56
C PRO A 231 -3.32 -18.35 -3.41
N SER A 232 -2.16 -18.97 -3.66
CA SER A 232 -1.13 -19.16 -2.64
C SER A 232 -0.43 -17.84 -2.24
N LEU A 233 -0.61 -16.76 -3.02
CA LEU A 233 -0.19 -15.39 -2.65
C LEU A 233 -0.82 -14.93 -1.33
N PHE A 234 -2.06 -15.32 -1.06
CA PHE A 234 -2.75 -14.96 0.19
C PHE A 234 -2.20 -15.68 1.44
N LYS A 235 -1.44 -16.74 1.23
CA LYS A 235 -0.80 -17.52 2.31
C LYS A 235 0.72 -17.34 2.34
N GLY A 236 1.31 -16.56 1.42
CA GLY A 236 2.75 -16.43 1.26
C GLY A 236 3.43 -17.72 0.76
N GLU A 237 2.67 -18.74 0.32
CA GLU A 237 3.21 -20.05 -0.09
C GLU A 237 3.72 -20.08 -1.52
N HIS A 238 3.36 -19.08 -2.34
CA HIS A 238 3.84 -18.95 -3.73
C HIS A 238 5.37 -18.90 -3.84
N VAL A 239 6.08 -18.42 -2.82
CA VAL A 239 7.55 -18.38 -2.80
C VAL A 239 8.21 -19.76 -2.87
N LYS A 240 7.45 -20.83 -2.62
CA LYS A 240 7.92 -22.22 -2.78
C LYS A 240 8.05 -22.62 -4.26
N HIS A 241 7.40 -21.89 -5.17
CA HIS A 241 7.43 -22.13 -6.62
C HIS A 241 8.60 -21.37 -7.27
N THR A 242 9.84 -21.72 -6.91
CA THR A 242 11.05 -20.99 -7.34
C THR A 242 11.29 -20.98 -8.86
N GLU A 243 10.62 -21.87 -9.61
CA GLU A 243 10.66 -21.89 -11.07
C GLU A 243 9.84 -20.76 -11.73
N MET A 244 8.98 -20.10 -10.96
CA MET A 244 8.12 -19.03 -11.47
C MET A 244 7.95 -17.84 -10.52
N VAL A 245 8.55 -17.90 -9.34
CA VAL A 245 8.54 -16.82 -8.36
C VAL A 245 9.98 -16.53 -7.93
N THR A 246 10.38 -15.28 -8.05
CA THR A 246 11.68 -14.79 -7.60
C THR A 246 11.46 -13.60 -6.67
N VAL A 247 12.06 -13.64 -5.48
CA VAL A 247 12.06 -12.53 -4.52
C VAL A 247 13.48 -12.04 -4.34
N ILE A 248 13.68 -10.72 -4.42
CA ILE A 248 14.99 -10.07 -4.31
C ILE A 248 14.87 -8.87 -3.39
N LYS A 249 15.71 -8.79 -2.37
CA LYS A 249 15.83 -7.62 -1.49
C LYS A 249 16.86 -6.65 -2.01
N GLY A 250 16.62 -5.36 -1.82
CA GLY A 250 17.57 -4.31 -2.14
C GLY A 250 17.11 -2.94 -1.64
N ARG A 251 17.99 -1.95 -1.77
CA ARG A 251 17.72 -0.57 -1.36
C ARG A 251 17.35 0.34 -2.52
N ARG A 252 17.91 0.09 -3.69
CA ARG A 252 17.57 0.79 -4.92
C ARG A 252 17.09 -0.21 -5.97
N ILE A 253 15.81 -0.13 -6.30
CA ILE A 253 15.18 -1.06 -7.25
C ILE A 253 14.57 -0.27 -8.39
N THR A 254 15.05 -0.52 -9.62
CA THR A 254 14.45 0.03 -10.85
C THR A 254 13.79 -1.11 -11.60
N VAL A 255 12.51 -0.96 -11.90
CA VAL A 255 11.73 -1.92 -12.67
C VAL A 255 11.31 -1.29 -13.99
N THR A 256 11.56 -1.99 -15.08
CA THR A 256 11.21 -1.55 -16.44
C THR A 256 10.48 -2.68 -17.16
N PHE A 257 9.34 -2.36 -17.77
CA PHE A 257 8.54 -3.28 -18.59
C PHE A 257 8.67 -2.93 -20.06
N ASP A 258 8.57 -3.92 -20.93
CA ASP A 258 8.66 -3.75 -22.40
C ASP A 258 7.53 -2.90 -22.99
N SER A 259 6.39 -2.81 -22.29
CA SER A 259 5.22 -2.03 -22.72
C SER A 259 4.60 -1.26 -21.56
N PRO A 260 4.01 -0.08 -21.83
CA PRO A 260 3.31 0.68 -20.81
C PRO A 260 2.17 -0.14 -20.16
N CYS A 261 2.05 -0.04 -18.85
CA CYS A 261 0.92 -0.59 -18.11
C CYS A 261 0.57 0.30 -16.90
N ALA A 262 -0.53 0.00 -16.25
CA ALA A 262 -0.89 0.68 -15.02
C ALA A 262 0.04 0.25 -13.88
N LEU A 263 0.45 1.23 -13.08
CA LEU A 263 1.17 1.06 -11.82
C LEU A 263 0.21 1.41 -10.69
N GLN A 264 0.20 0.65 -9.62
CA GLN A 264 -0.45 1.05 -8.38
C GLN A 264 0.60 1.37 -7.30
N ILE A 265 0.34 2.39 -6.49
CA ILE A 265 1.13 2.76 -5.29
C ILE A 265 0.15 2.82 -4.13
N ASP A 266 0.20 1.86 -3.20
CA ASP A 266 -0.75 1.72 -2.08
C ASP A 266 -2.23 1.86 -2.50
N GLY A 267 -2.58 1.37 -3.69
CA GLY A 267 -3.92 1.42 -4.26
C GLY A 267 -4.23 2.61 -5.17
N GLU A 268 -3.36 3.61 -5.25
CA GLU A 268 -3.52 4.74 -6.19
C GLU A 268 -2.93 4.38 -7.55
N THR A 269 -3.68 4.59 -8.63
CA THR A 269 -3.33 4.15 -9.98
C THR A 269 -2.62 5.25 -10.78
N ILE A 270 -1.49 4.91 -11.41
CA ILE A 270 -0.82 5.76 -12.41
C ILE A 270 -0.81 4.99 -13.73
N LEU A 271 -1.44 5.57 -14.76
CA LEU A 271 -1.53 4.95 -16.09
C LEU A 271 -0.27 5.15 -16.92
N ASP A 272 -0.11 4.32 -17.96
CA ASP A 272 0.95 4.45 -18.99
C ASP A 272 2.36 4.54 -18.41
N VAL A 273 2.68 3.67 -17.46
CA VAL A 273 4.01 3.58 -16.85
C VAL A 273 4.82 2.48 -17.52
N THR A 274 6.06 2.77 -17.89
CA THR A 274 7.03 1.78 -18.40
C THR A 274 8.11 1.46 -17.39
N SER A 275 8.41 2.40 -16.45
CA SER A 275 9.46 2.21 -15.47
C SER A 275 9.21 3.05 -14.22
N TYR A 276 9.67 2.54 -13.09
CA TYR A 276 9.76 3.26 -11.83
C TYR A 276 11.06 2.91 -11.09
N THR A 277 11.47 3.78 -10.19
CA THR A 277 12.61 3.53 -9.30
C THR A 277 12.18 3.72 -7.85
N VAL A 278 12.46 2.71 -7.04
CA VAL A 278 12.33 2.76 -5.58
C VAL A 278 13.67 3.09 -4.97
N ASN A 279 13.66 3.98 -3.96
CA ASN A 279 14.76 4.17 -3.04
C ASN A 279 14.24 3.90 -1.63
N ALA A 280 14.82 2.91 -0.99
CA ALA A 280 14.62 2.65 0.42
C ALA A 280 15.50 3.60 1.24
N ASN A 281 14.96 4.12 2.34
CA ASN A 281 15.71 4.98 3.22
C ASN A 281 16.51 4.14 4.23
N GLU A 282 17.66 4.65 4.64
CA GLU A 282 18.41 4.05 5.76
C GLU A 282 17.64 4.25 7.06
N ARG A 283 17.57 3.19 7.86
CA ARG A 283 17.00 3.20 9.21
C ARG A 283 18.08 3.19 10.26
#